data_17b4c4feeb605e34d700760f005f8d32
#
_entry.id   17b4c4feeb605e34d700760f005f8d32
#
_cell.length_a   1.000
_cell.length_b   1.000
_cell.length_c   1.000
_cell.angle_alpha   90.00
_cell.angle_beta   90.00
_cell.angle_gamma   90.00
#
_symmetry.space_group_name_H-M   'P 1'
#
loop_
_entity.id
_entity.type
_entity.pdbx_description
1 polymer ?
#
loop_
_entity_poly.entity_id
_entity_poly.type
_entity_poly.pdbx_seq_one_letter_code
_entity_poly.pdbx_strand_id
1 'polypeptide(L)'
;MGVSKNTDKSFSRRSVLCGIALLAVGLSTERANAATTAVGATQSGNKIKLDLAKNKALAKVGGLVQIDLSDGSSLAIIRTAAGAKGISAINLSCTHQGVPVTKQGSGWMCPAHGSQFSLNGKLIKGPARSALQKYPVSVTGNSVLIG
;
A
#
# COMPACT_ATOMS: atom_id res chain seq x y z
N MET A 1 9.83 -78.44 -0.48
CA MET A 1 8.36 -78.31 -0.50
C MET A 1 7.98 -77.31 0.57
N GLY A 2 7.45 -76.23 0.26
CA GLY A 2 7.06 -75.17 1.23
C GLY A 2 6.84 -73.86 0.55
N VAL A 3 5.61 -73.60 0.14
CA VAL A 3 5.15 -72.41 -0.57
C VAL A 3 5.08 -71.26 0.42
N SER A 4 5.85 -70.21 0.18
CA SER A 4 5.79 -68.94 0.91
C SER A 4 4.66 -68.09 0.34
N LYS A 5 3.67 -67.79 1.17
CA LYS A 5 2.58 -66.84 0.84
C LYS A 5 3.02 -65.42 1.15
N ASN A 6 3.17 -64.57 0.11
CA ASN A 6 3.24 -63.13 0.21
C ASN A 6 1.91 -62.62 0.71
N THR A 7 1.93 -61.90 1.83
CA THR A 7 0.81 -61.10 2.30
C THR A 7 1.09 -59.64 1.97
N ASP A 8 0.46 -59.18 0.90
CA ASP A 8 0.36 -57.76 0.58
C ASP A 8 -0.35 -57.00 1.71
N LYS A 9 0.39 -56.16 2.42
CA LYS A 9 -0.19 -55.19 3.34
C LYS A 9 -0.55 -53.94 2.54
N SER A 10 -1.81 -53.92 2.12
CA SER A 10 -2.49 -52.70 1.67
C SER A 10 -2.38 -51.61 2.74
N PHE A 11 -1.60 -50.56 2.47
CA PHE A 11 -1.56 -49.36 3.29
C PHE A 11 -2.85 -48.55 3.05
N SER A 12 -3.78 -48.69 3.95
CA SER A 12 -4.99 -47.86 4.03
C SER A 12 -4.59 -46.41 4.30
N ARG A 13 -5.01 -45.50 3.41
CA ARG A 13 -4.81 -44.04 3.50
C ARG A 13 -5.75 -43.34 4.51
N ARG A 14 -6.01 -43.97 5.62
CA ARG A 14 -6.87 -43.41 6.69
C ARG A 14 -6.20 -43.66 8.02
N SER A 15 -5.47 -42.66 8.50
CA SER A 15 -5.15 -42.38 9.89
C SER A 15 -3.76 -41.72 10.01
N VAL A 16 -3.60 -40.46 9.60
CA VAL A 16 -2.61 -39.59 10.16
C VAL A 16 -3.30 -38.24 10.45
N LEU A 17 -4.14 -38.29 11.48
CA LEU A 17 -4.53 -37.11 12.21
C LEU A 17 -3.63 -37.02 13.46
N CYS A 18 -2.34 -36.75 13.27
CA CYS A 18 -1.51 -36.27 14.35
C CYS A 18 -1.60 -34.75 14.33
N GLY A 19 -2.30 -34.22 15.34
CA GLY A 19 -2.39 -32.80 15.59
C GLY A 19 -1.00 -32.22 15.85
N ILE A 20 -0.46 -31.48 14.90
CA ILE A 20 0.58 -30.52 15.14
C ILE A 20 -0.14 -29.24 15.52
N ALA A 21 -0.24 -28.97 16.81
CA ALA A 21 -0.53 -27.65 17.32
C ALA A 21 0.63 -26.73 16.90
N LEU A 22 0.50 -26.13 15.74
CA LEU A 22 1.31 -25.00 15.35
C LEU A 22 0.93 -23.85 16.29
N LEU A 23 1.74 -23.67 17.33
CA LEU A 23 1.86 -22.40 18.01
C LEU A 23 2.31 -21.39 16.95
N ALA A 24 1.35 -20.74 16.31
CA ALA A 24 1.58 -19.55 15.53
C ALA A 24 2.07 -18.46 16.50
N VAL A 25 3.35 -18.45 16.78
CA VAL A 25 4.03 -17.25 17.25
C VAL A 25 3.86 -16.27 16.12
N GLY A 26 2.91 -15.36 16.28
CA GLY A 26 2.69 -14.26 15.37
C GLY A 26 3.91 -13.35 15.35
N LEU A 27 4.90 -13.69 14.54
CA LEU A 27 5.83 -12.73 14.02
C LEU A 27 5.03 -11.86 13.05
N SER A 28 4.43 -10.82 13.60
CA SER A 28 3.99 -9.67 12.83
C SER A 28 5.24 -9.04 12.24
N THR A 29 5.73 -9.60 11.14
CA THR A 29 6.61 -8.84 10.27
C THR A 29 5.75 -7.71 9.73
N GLU A 30 5.76 -6.59 10.44
CA GLU A 30 5.28 -5.33 9.89
C GLU A 30 6.03 -5.13 8.58
N ARG A 31 5.35 -5.40 7.48
CA ARG A 31 5.81 -4.99 6.15
C ARG A 31 5.71 -3.47 6.11
N ALA A 32 6.78 -2.82 6.59
CA ALA A 32 6.91 -1.37 6.75
C ALA A 32 6.84 -0.58 5.43
N ASN A 33 6.41 -1.18 4.30
CA ASN A 33 6.47 -0.56 2.98
C ASN A 33 5.22 -0.66 2.12
N ALA A 34 4.14 -1.28 2.58
CA ALA A 34 2.91 -1.30 1.81
C ALA A 34 2.08 -0.04 2.08
N ALA A 35 1.80 0.74 1.05
CA ALA A 35 0.81 1.80 1.13
C ALA A 35 -0.55 1.16 1.46
N THR A 36 -1.21 1.63 2.51
CA THR A 36 -2.55 1.15 2.86
C THR A 36 -3.55 1.75 1.89
N THR A 37 -4.41 0.93 1.28
CA THR A 37 -5.49 1.44 0.43
C THR A 37 -6.47 2.25 1.27
N ALA A 38 -6.89 3.40 0.77
CA ALA A 38 -7.84 4.27 1.46
C ALA A 38 -9.23 3.65 1.55
N VAL A 39 -9.88 3.78 2.70
CA VAL A 39 -11.22 3.26 2.95
C VAL A 39 -12.24 4.39 2.85
N GLY A 40 -13.31 4.15 2.07
CA GLY A 40 -14.42 5.10 1.97
C GLY A 40 -14.05 6.40 1.24
N ALA A 41 -13.11 6.36 0.32
CA ALA A 41 -12.88 7.44 -0.63
C ALA A 41 -14.00 7.44 -1.67
N THR A 42 -14.53 8.62 -1.98
CA THR A 42 -15.52 8.83 -3.04
C THR A 42 -14.99 9.83 -4.03
N GLN A 43 -15.00 9.46 -5.32
CA GLN A 43 -14.63 10.35 -6.42
C GLN A 43 -15.89 10.91 -7.08
N SER A 44 -15.91 12.22 -7.31
CA SER A 44 -16.96 12.92 -8.06
C SER A 44 -16.29 13.90 -9.02
N GLY A 45 -16.21 13.53 -10.29
CA GLY A 45 -15.39 14.24 -11.27
C GLY A 45 -13.92 14.33 -10.83
N ASN A 46 -13.39 15.53 -10.79
CA ASN A 46 -12.00 15.79 -10.37
C ASN A 46 -11.84 15.92 -8.84
N LYS A 47 -12.91 15.80 -8.07
CA LYS A 47 -12.86 15.94 -6.61
C LYS A 47 -12.93 14.57 -5.94
N ILE A 48 -12.09 14.39 -4.93
CA ILE A 48 -12.04 13.18 -4.12
C ILE A 48 -12.31 13.57 -2.67
N LYS A 49 -13.29 12.91 -2.07
CA LYS A 49 -13.62 13.06 -0.65
C LYS A 49 -13.15 11.83 0.11
N LEU A 50 -12.44 12.05 1.21
CA LEU A 50 -11.91 11.02 2.10
C LEU A 50 -12.31 11.32 3.55
N ASP A 51 -12.61 10.29 4.34
CA ASP A 51 -12.88 10.40 5.77
C ASP A 51 -11.65 9.96 6.58
N LEU A 52 -11.08 10.88 7.37
CA LEU A 52 -9.92 10.61 8.23
C LEU A 52 -10.24 9.60 9.35
N ALA A 53 -11.48 9.57 9.86
CA ALA A 53 -11.86 8.63 10.92
C ALA A 53 -11.79 7.17 10.44
N LYS A 54 -12.06 6.93 9.14
CA LYS A 54 -11.97 5.62 8.51
C LYS A 54 -10.53 5.24 8.11
N ASN A 55 -9.64 6.21 8.02
CA ASN A 55 -8.26 6.03 7.56
C ASN A 55 -7.25 6.25 8.70
N LYS A 56 -7.22 5.34 9.66
CA LYS A 56 -6.40 5.42 10.88
C LYS A 56 -4.90 5.58 10.59
N ALA A 57 -4.42 5.13 9.43
CA ALA A 57 -3.04 5.35 9.00
C ALA A 57 -2.68 6.84 8.93
N LEU A 58 -3.66 7.71 8.61
CA LEU A 58 -3.47 9.17 8.57
C LEU A 58 -3.56 9.85 9.94
N ALA A 59 -3.74 9.13 11.04
CA ALA A 59 -3.75 9.70 12.39
C ALA A 59 -2.37 10.15 12.86
N LYS A 60 -1.30 9.54 12.35
CA LYS A 60 0.09 9.84 12.73
C LYS A 60 0.84 10.52 11.60
N VAL A 61 1.75 11.43 11.93
CA VAL A 61 2.67 12.06 10.96
C VAL A 61 3.52 10.96 10.29
N GLY A 62 3.67 11.06 8.97
CA GLY A 62 4.26 10.00 8.14
C GLY A 62 3.27 8.93 7.67
N GLY A 63 2.06 8.93 8.23
CA GLY A 63 0.99 8.04 7.78
C GLY A 63 0.58 8.29 6.35
N LEU A 64 0.22 7.24 5.63
CA LEU A 64 -0.01 7.23 4.20
C LEU A 64 -1.17 6.30 3.85
N VAL A 65 -2.04 6.75 2.95
CA VAL A 65 -3.00 5.90 2.24
C VAL A 65 -2.92 6.18 0.75
N GLN A 66 -3.21 5.16 -0.06
CA GLN A 66 -3.27 5.26 -1.52
C GLN A 66 -4.71 5.14 -2.00
N ILE A 67 -5.05 5.90 -3.03
CA ILE A 67 -6.34 5.86 -3.74
C ILE A 67 -6.04 5.59 -5.20
N ASP A 68 -6.64 4.55 -5.75
CA ASP A 68 -6.63 4.30 -7.17
C ASP A 68 -7.87 4.96 -7.79
N LEU A 69 -7.65 5.74 -8.84
CA LEU A 69 -8.70 6.52 -9.51
C LEU A 69 -9.28 5.76 -10.69
N SER A 70 -10.46 6.16 -11.12
CA SER A 70 -11.18 5.55 -12.23
C SER A 70 -10.47 5.70 -13.58
N ASP A 71 -9.55 6.65 -13.72
CA ASP A 71 -8.73 6.87 -14.91
C ASP A 71 -7.44 6.02 -14.94
N GLY A 72 -7.26 5.14 -13.94
CA GLY A 72 -6.07 4.29 -13.80
C GLY A 72 -4.88 4.96 -13.14
N SER A 73 -4.98 6.23 -12.75
CA SER A 73 -3.95 6.91 -11.96
C SER A 73 -4.11 6.61 -10.47
N SER A 74 -3.07 6.86 -9.69
CA SER A 74 -3.10 6.66 -8.24
C SER A 74 -2.64 7.92 -7.52
N LEU A 75 -3.26 8.20 -6.38
CA LEU A 75 -2.89 9.27 -5.48
C LEU A 75 -2.35 8.72 -4.17
N ALA A 76 -1.37 9.38 -3.59
CA ALA A 76 -0.99 9.18 -2.20
C ALA A 76 -1.47 10.37 -1.35
N ILE A 77 -2.17 10.06 -0.27
CA ILE A 77 -2.58 11.00 0.75
C ILE A 77 -1.67 10.77 1.96
N ILE A 78 -1.00 11.82 2.41
CA ILE A 78 0.09 11.72 3.38
C ILE A 78 -0.17 12.69 4.52
N ARG A 79 -0.01 12.23 5.77
CA ARG A 79 0.02 13.09 6.94
C ARG A 79 1.45 13.66 7.09
N THR A 80 1.66 14.90 6.69
CA THR A 80 2.97 15.57 6.74
C THR A 80 3.21 16.31 8.05
N ALA A 81 2.15 16.74 8.73
CA ALA A 81 2.20 17.43 10.02
C ALA A 81 0.92 17.20 10.81
N ALA A 82 0.90 17.59 12.07
CA ALA A 82 -0.31 17.60 12.89
C ALA A 82 -1.30 18.68 12.42
N GLY A 83 -2.58 18.47 12.71
CA GLY A 83 -3.66 19.40 12.38
C GLY A 83 -4.17 19.34 10.94
N ALA A 84 -5.14 20.20 10.63
CA ALA A 84 -5.85 20.19 9.36
C ALA A 84 -4.95 20.49 8.15
N LYS A 85 -3.97 21.39 8.31
CA LYS A 85 -3.02 21.73 7.23
C LYS A 85 -1.94 20.68 7.00
N GLY A 86 -1.88 19.61 7.81
CA GLY A 86 -0.87 18.57 7.74
C GLY A 86 -1.22 17.42 6.79
N ILE A 87 -2.13 17.59 5.85
CA ILE A 87 -2.45 16.61 4.81
C ILE A 87 -1.93 17.10 3.46
N SER A 88 -1.28 16.21 2.73
CA SER A 88 -0.82 16.44 1.35
C SER A 88 -1.33 15.32 0.46
N ALA A 89 -1.72 15.66 -0.76
CA ALA A 89 -2.10 14.71 -1.81
C ALA A 89 -1.17 14.87 -3.00
N ILE A 90 -0.60 13.76 -3.47
CA ILE A 90 0.31 13.73 -4.62
C ILE A 90 -0.14 12.68 -5.63
N ASN A 91 0.07 12.99 -6.92
CA ASN A 91 -0.09 12.01 -7.99
C ASN A 91 1.11 11.06 -8.00
N LEU A 92 0.85 9.77 -8.11
CA LEU A 92 1.89 8.74 -8.16
C LEU A 92 2.40 8.45 -9.59
N SER A 93 2.12 9.32 -10.56
CA SER A 93 2.66 9.21 -11.92
C SER A 93 4.01 9.93 -12.00
N CYS A 94 5.04 9.21 -12.42
CA CYS A 94 6.40 9.73 -12.58
C CYS A 94 6.44 10.88 -13.60
N THR A 95 7.02 12.00 -13.23
CA THR A 95 7.10 13.21 -14.07
C THR A 95 8.10 13.08 -15.24
N HIS A 96 8.73 11.90 -15.39
CA HIS A 96 9.54 11.61 -16.57
C HIS A 96 8.67 11.10 -17.74
N GLN A 97 7.86 10.04 -17.53
CA GLN A 97 7.06 9.41 -18.59
C GLN A 97 5.71 8.88 -18.10
N GLY A 98 5.19 9.37 -16.98
CA GLY A 98 3.88 8.98 -16.45
C GLY A 98 3.80 7.58 -15.82
N VAL A 99 4.90 6.84 -15.74
CA VAL A 99 4.90 5.49 -15.13
C VAL A 99 4.57 5.59 -13.64
N PRO A 100 3.67 4.75 -13.10
CA PRO A 100 3.36 4.76 -11.68
C PRO A 100 4.61 4.53 -10.82
N VAL A 101 4.83 5.39 -9.84
CA VAL A 101 5.91 5.23 -8.86
C VAL A 101 5.47 4.31 -7.74
N THR A 102 6.40 3.53 -7.21
CA THR A 102 6.16 2.59 -6.11
C THR A 102 6.79 3.09 -4.82
N LYS A 103 6.15 2.77 -3.69
CA LYS A 103 6.69 3.08 -2.37
C LYS A 103 7.99 2.30 -2.13
N GLN A 104 9.07 3.00 -1.82
CA GLN A 104 10.35 2.40 -1.49
C GLN A 104 11.01 3.15 -0.32
N GLY A 105 11.25 2.43 0.77
CA GLY A 105 11.79 3.03 1.99
C GLY A 105 10.96 4.23 2.46
N SER A 106 11.58 5.38 2.66
CA SER A 106 10.94 6.64 3.08
C SER A 106 10.46 7.52 1.93
N GLY A 107 10.42 7.01 0.68
CA GLY A 107 10.03 7.79 -0.49
C GLY A 107 9.36 6.95 -1.57
N TRP A 108 9.47 7.41 -2.81
CA TRP A 108 8.93 6.77 -4.00
C TRP A 108 10.03 6.56 -5.02
N MET A 109 9.93 5.47 -5.78
CA MET A 109 10.82 5.18 -6.89
C MET A 109 10.01 4.83 -8.14
N CYS A 110 10.45 5.36 -9.28
CA CYS A 110 9.92 4.96 -10.58
C CYS A 110 10.63 3.68 -11.05
N PRO A 111 9.90 2.56 -11.26
CA PRO A 111 10.52 1.29 -11.63
C PRO A 111 11.11 1.28 -13.04
N ALA A 112 10.64 2.19 -13.93
CA ALA A 112 11.08 2.22 -15.31
C ALA A 112 12.53 2.72 -15.48
N HIS A 113 12.86 3.87 -14.81
CA HIS A 113 14.15 4.51 -15.01
C HIS A 113 14.83 4.98 -13.72
N GLY A 114 14.32 4.54 -12.55
CA GLY A 114 14.97 4.76 -11.26
C GLY A 114 14.89 6.19 -10.71
N SER A 115 13.97 7.05 -11.23
CA SER A 115 13.72 8.37 -10.62
C SER A 115 13.25 8.19 -9.18
N GLN A 116 13.76 8.99 -8.26
CA GLN A 116 13.44 8.92 -6.84
C GLN A 116 12.81 10.21 -6.34
N PHE A 117 11.83 10.05 -5.47
CA PHE A 117 11.11 11.17 -4.86
C PHE A 117 10.98 10.93 -3.35
N SER A 118 10.97 12.02 -2.60
CA SER A 118 10.68 11.96 -1.16
C SER A 118 9.22 11.55 -0.90
N LEU A 119 8.87 11.27 0.35
CA LEU A 119 7.50 10.89 0.71
C LEU A 119 6.46 11.91 0.23
N ASN A 120 6.76 13.21 0.32
CA ASN A 120 5.86 14.30 -0.11
C ASN A 120 6.03 14.69 -1.60
N GLY A 121 6.67 13.85 -2.40
CA GLY A 121 6.78 13.98 -3.85
C GLY A 121 7.89 14.89 -4.36
N LYS A 122 8.79 15.43 -3.50
CA LYS A 122 9.93 16.25 -3.96
C LYS A 122 10.92 15.35 -4.72
N LEU A 123 11.39 15.79 -5.88
CA LEU A 123 12.40 15.09 -6.66
C LEU A 123 13.72 14.99 -5.87
N ILE A 124 14.30 13.80 -5.81
CA ILE A 124 15.60 13.49 -5.21
C ILE A 124 16.61 13.10 -6.29
N LYS A 125 16.20 12.23 -7.25
CA LYS A 125 17.06 11.70 -8.29
C LYS A 125 16.29 11.58 -9.60
N GLY A 126 16.91 12.03 -10.73
CA GLY A 126 16.40 11.87 -12.07
C GLY A 126 16.43 10.44 -12.60
N PRO A 127 15.95 10.23 -13.83
CA PRO A 127 15.84 11.20 -14.94
C PRO A 127 14.60 12.12 -14.95
N ALA A 128 13.63 11.97 -14.04
CA ALA A 128 12.57 12.96 -13.86
C ALA A 128 13.18 14.37 -13.62
N ARG A 129 12.47 15.41 -14.06
CA ARG A 129 12.97 16.81 -14.00
C ARG A 129 12.20 17.68 -13.04
N SER A 130 11.07 17.20 -12.50
CA SER A 130 10.21 17.94 -11.58
C SER A 130 9.69 17.02 -10.47
N ALA A 131 9.19 17.63 -9.39
CA ALA A 131 8.50 16.92 -8.32
C ALA A 131 7.22 16.26 -8.83
N LEU A 132 6.70 15.26 -8.11
CA LEU A 132 5.36 14.69 -8.35
C LEU A 132 4.30 15.79 -8.19
N GLN A 133 3.27 15.73 -9.03
CA GLN A 133 2.18 16.69 -9.00
C GLN A 133 1.45 16.64 -7.65
N LYS A 134 1.18 17.81 -7.06
CA LYS A 134 0.38 17.95 -5.86
C LYS A 134 -1.03 18.44 -6.21
N TYR A 135 -2.00 17.95 -5.45
CA TYR A 135 -3.37 18.40 -5.53
C TYR A 135 -3.69 19.35 -4.37
N PRO A 136 -4.56 20.36 -4.57
CA PRO A 136 -5.10 21.16 -3.48
C PRO A 136 -5.85 20.28 -2.50
N VAL A 137 -5.68 20.54 -1.21
CA VAL A 137 -6.33 19.78 -0.13
C VAL A 137 -7.01 20.74 0.82
N SER A 138 -8.28 20.48 1.09
CA SER A 138 -9.07 21.16 2.11
C SER A 138 -9.53 20.16 3.16
N VAL A 139 -9.35 20.48 4.44
CA VAL A 139 -9.76 19.63 5.56
C VAL A 139 -10.77 20.35 6.42
N THR A 140 -11.94 19.74 6.62
CA THR A 140 -13.01 20.24 7.48
C THR A 140 -13.43 19.12 8.43
N GLY A 141 -13.11 19.26 9.71
CA GLY A 141 -13.30 18.17 10.68
C GLY A 141 -12.56 16.90 10.24
N ASN A 142 -13.29 15.81 10.07
CA ASN A 142 -12.74 14.53 9.57
C ASN A 142 -12.82 14.37 8.04
N SER A 143 -13.37 15.35 7.34
CA SER A 143 -13.50 15.28 5.87
C SER A 143 -12.33 15.95 5.19
N VAL A 144 -11.68 15.22 4.29
CA VAL A 144 -10.63 15.72 3.38
C VAL A 144 -11.22 15.82 2.00
N LEU A 145 -11.10 16.97 1.37
CA LEU A 145 -11.44 17.20 -0.02
C LEU A 145 -10.16 17.48 -0.81
N ILE A 146 -9.97 16.79 -1.94
CA ILE A 146 -8.81 16.86 -2.82
C ILE A 146 -9.29 17.23 -4.21
N GLY A 147 -8.66 18.21 -4.85
CA GLY A 147 -9.00 18.68 -6.20
C GLY A 147 -9.75 20.00 -6.22
#